data_fba777871661102ad6f9655daacef334
#
_entry.id   fba777871661102ad6f9655daacef334
#
_cell.length_a   1.000
_cell.length_b   1.000
_cell.length_c   1.000
_cell.angle_alpha   90.00
_cell.angle_beta   90.00
_cell.angle_gamma   90.00
#
_symmetry.space_group_name_H-M   'P 1'
#
loop_
_entity.id
_entity.type
_entity.pdbx_description
1 polymer ?
#
loop_
_entity_poly.entity_id
_entity_poly.type
_entity_poly.pdbx_seq_one_letter_code
_entity_poly.pdbx_strand_id
1 'polypeptide(L)'
;MVCFALIVGLAACEGDPKAAATPVPSPAASTSPSPITSPIASPSAEPAPPSPTPAAPACGDPTAHVYHAYRLQLIDPCRTVTGVITSIRSEADGDYHVRLMLDPQFASMLRPANTSGEHGDLVLEPICQHAVTQADAMAPCAGGLPLIPIPPIGTHVSATGSYVLDNQHGGWAELHPLFEIHAG
;
A
#
# COMPACT_ATOMS: atom_id res chain seq x y z
N MET A 1 -16.39 -32.02 37.02
CA MET A 1 -15.65 -31.99 38.30
C MET A 1 -14.29 -32.62 38.08
N VAL A 2 -13.29 -31.83 37.65
CA VAL A 2 -11.87 -32.11 37.82
C VAL A 2 -11.17 -30.72 37.79
N CYS A 3 -10.65 -30.31 38.94
CA CYS A 3 -9.75 -29.19 39.14
C CYS A 3 -8.32 -29.60 38.83
N PHE A 4 -7.51 -28.76 38.17
CA PHE A 4 -6.07 -28.72 38.32
C PHE A 4 -5.66 -27.25 38.06
N ALA A 5 -5.35 -26.56 39.02
CA ALA A 5 -4.12 -26.23 39.78
C ALA A 5 -3.15 -25.30 39.02
N LEU A 6 -3.03 -24.09 39.61
CA LEU A 6 -2.03 -23.05 39.37
C LEU A 6 -0.59 -23.60 39.38
N ILE A 7 0.26 -23.02 38.52
CA ILE A 7 1.68 -22.82 38.84
C ILE A 7 2.06 -21.38 38.48
N VAL A 8 2.40 -20.64 39.53
CA VAL A 8 3.02 -19.31 39.51
C VAL A 8 4.52 -19.56 39.36
N GLY A 9 5.13 -18.90 38.41
CA GLY A 9 6.59 -18.86 38.25
C GLY A 9 7.05 -17.41 38.08
N LEU A 10 7.45 -16.78 39.16
CA LEU A 10 8.27 -15.56 39.14
C LEU A 10 9.72 -15.94 38.77
N ALA A 11 10.31 -15.23 37.83
CA ALA A 11 11.75 -15.09 37.70
C ALA A 11 12.08 -13.64 37.36
N ALA A 12 12.53 -12.94 38.39
CA ALA A 12 13.22 -11.65 38.27
C ALA A 12 14.68 -11.95 37.88
N CYS A 13 15.22 -11.19 36.93
CA CYS A 13 16.66 -11.00 36.78
C CYS A 13 16.93 -9.51 36.55
N GLU A 14 17.48 -8.91 37.59
CA GLU A 14 18.17 -7.63 37.57
C GLU A 14 19.50 -7.79 36.82
N GLY A 15 19.99 -6.69 36.24
CA GLY A 15 21.34 -6.62 35.72
C GLY A 15 21.62 -5.41 34.84
N ASP A 16 21.75 -4.23 35.47
CA ASP A 16 22.59 -3.15 34.92
C ASP A 16 24.07 -3.57 34.93
N PRO A 17 24.93 -3.02 34.04
CA PRO A 17 25.58 -1.75 34.39
C PRO A 17 25.84 -0.79 33.21
N LYS A 18 25.59 0.45 33.50
CA LYS A 18 26.09 1.71 32.97
C LYS A 18 27.59 1.68 32.61
N ALA A 19 27.92 1.79 31.34
CA ALA A 19 29.26 2.10 30.88
C ALA A 19 29.41 3.59 30.61
N ALA A 20 30.31 4.20 31.33
CA ALA A 20 30.69 5.61 31.23
C ALA A 20 31.51 5.89 29.99
N ALA A 21 31.13 6.90 29.23
CA ALA A 21 31.91 7.44 28.10
C ALA A 21 32.96 8.43 28.62
N THR A 22 34.21 8.16 28.31
CA THR A 22 35.34 9.07 28.50
C THR A 22 35.43 10.11 27.38
N PRO A 23 35.74 11.39 27.68
CA PRO A 23 35.88 12.42 26.64
C PRO A 23 37.24 12.33 25.95
N VAL A 24 37.21 12.43 24.62
CA VAL A 24 38.38 12.52 23.71
C VAL A 24 38.75 13.99 23.57
N PRO A 25 40.03 14.39 23.73
CA PRO A 25 40.45 15.79 23.56
C PRO A 25 40.49 16.21 22.08
N SER A 26 40.00 17.42 21.85
CA SER A 26 40.01 18.13 20.55
C SER A 26 41.42 18.56 20.17
N PRO A 27 41.90 18.34 18.94
CA PRO A 27 43.16 18.93 18.47
C PRO A 27 42.96 20.39 18.02
N ALA A 28 43.97 21.17 18.36
CA ALA A 28 44.10 22.62 18.14
C ALA A 28 44.02 23.04 16.65
N ALA A 29 43.40 24.18 16.42
CA ALA A 29 43.30 24.84 15.14
C ALA A 29 44.69 25.31 14.61
N SER A 30 45.00 24.88 13.40
CA SER A 30 46.14 25.40 12.63
C SER A 30 45.62 26.44 11.65
N THR A 31 45.99 27.71 11.83
CA THR A 31 45.70 28.82 10.91
C THR A 31 46.68 28.80 9.76
N SER A 32 46.19 28.61 8.53
CA SER A 32 46.94 28.82 7.31
C SER A 32 46.26 29.92 6.47
N PRO A 33 47.03 30.90 5.89
CA PRO A 33 46.40 32.01 5.19
C PRO A 33 45.88 31.61 3.82
N SER A 34 44.66 32.04 3.52
CA SER A 34 43.97 31.84 2.23
C SER A 34 44.59 32.72 1.13
N PRO A 35 44.76 32.20 -0.09
CA PRO A 35 44.95 33.02 -1.28
C PRO A 35 43.61 33.61 -1.74
N ILE A 36 43.65 34.92 -2.05
CA ILE A 36 42.52 35.64 -2.65
C ILE A 36 42.40 35.22 -4.10
N THR A 37 41.42 34.45 -4.44
CA THR A 37 41.00 34.18 -5.82
C THR A 37 39.77 35.02 -6.17
N SER A 38 39.90 35.84 -7.23
CA SER A 38 38.81 36.63 -7.80
C SER A 38 37.59 35.75 -8.20
N PRO A 39 36.36 36.24 -8.07
CA PRO A 39 35.20 35.49 -8.46
C PRO A 39 35.09 35.39 -9.98
N ILE A 40 35.21 34.16 -10.51
CA ILE A 40 34.80 33.84 -11.87
C ILE A 40 33.27 33.84 -11.87
N ALA A 41 32.65 34.69 -12.70
CA ALA A 41 31.21 34.71 -12.90
C ALA A 41 30.74 33.34 -13.38
N SER A 42 29.90 32.68 -12.56
CA SER A 42 29.19 31.49 -12.97
C SER A 42 28.24 31.78 -14.12
N PRO A 43 28.23 30.95 -15.18
CA PRO A 43 27.19 31.06 -16.21
C PRO A 43 25.81 30.85 -15.58
N SER A 44 24.88 31.77 -15.88
CA SER A 44 23.48 31.66 -15.47
C SER A 44 22.90 30.37 -16.04
N ALA A 45 22.52 29.44 -15.17
CA ALA A 45 21.88 28.20 -15.58
C ALA A 45 20.51 28.54 -16.19
N GLU A 46 20.30 28.15 -17.44
CA GLU A 46 18.99 28.17 -18.09
C GLU A 46 18.00 27.34 -17.27
N PRO A 47 16.76 27.83 -17.03
CA PRO A 47 15.80 27.08 -16.28
C PRO A 47 15.48 25.75 -16.99
N ALA A 48 15.63 24.66 -16.28
CA ALA A 48 15.29 23.33 -16.79
C ALA A 48 13.82 23.30 -17.29
N PRO A 49 13.52 22.59 -18.39
CA PRO A 49 12.15 22.46 -18.87
C PRO A 49 11.28 21.81 -17.76
N PRO A 50 10.00 22.22 -17.64
CA PRO A 50 9.11 21.64 -16.64
C PRO A 50 9.01 20.12 -16.83
N SER A 51 9.14 19.37 -15.75
CA SER A 51 8.90 17.93 -15.76
C SER A 51 7.49 17.65 -16.30
N PRO A 52 7.30 16.63 -17.16
CA PRO A 52 5.98 16.28 -17.65
C PRO A 52 5.05 16.00 -16.47
N THR A 53 3.88 16.65 -16.45
CA THR A 53 2.82 16.32 -15.52
C THR A 53 2.43 14.86 -15.72
N PRO A 54 2.34 14.05 -14.66
CA PRO A 54 1.86 12.67 -14.80
C PRO A 54 0.50 12.67 -15.51
N ALA A 55 0.34 11.79 -16.50
CA ALA A 55 -0.96 11.58 -17.13
C ALA A 55 -1.97 11.17 -16.05
N ALA A 56 -3.21 11.66 -16.16
CA ALA A 56 -4.28 11.21 -15.28
C ALA A 56 -4.45 9.68 -15.44
N PRO A 57 -4.72 8.93 -14.34
CA PRO A 57 -4.89 7.49 -14.41
C PRO A 57 -6.03 7.12 -15.37
N ALA A 58 -5.82 6.09 -16.18
CA ALA A 58 -6.82 5.58 -17.11
C ALA A 58 -7.79 4.65 -16.37
N CYS A 59 -8.97 5.17 -15.98
CA CYS A 59 -10.02 4.36 -15.38
C CYS A 59 -10.99 3.84 -16.45
N GLY A 60 -11.30 2.55 -16.35
CA GLY A 60 -12.26 1.86 -17.24
C GLY A 60 -13.70 1.92 -16.71
N ASP A 61 -14.56 1.09 -17.30
CA ASP A 61 -15.94 0.89 -16.79
C ASP A 61 -15.89 0.17 -15.45
N PRO A 62 -16.47 0.74 -14.38
CA PRO A 62 -16.43 0.16 -13.03
C PRO A 62 -17.23 -1.14 -12.87
N THR A 63 -17.99 -1.55 -13.88
CA THR A 63 -18.82 -2.76 -13.85
C THR A 63 -18.41 -3.82 -14.88
N ALA A 64 -17.55 -3.45 -15.83
CA ALA A 64 -17.09 -4.38 -16.86
C ALA A 64 -16.26 -5.50 -16.25
N HIS A 65 -16.60 -6.75 -16.59
CA HIS A 65 -15.89 -7.96 -16.13
C HIS A 65 -15.95 -8.23 -14.61
N VAL A 66 -16.75 -7.46 -13.86
CA VAL A 66 -16.91 -7.64 -12.42
C VAL A 66 -17.94 -8.74 -12.15
N TYR A 67 -17.52 -9.76 -11.40
CA TYR A 67 -18.41 -10.81 -10.91
C TYR A 67 -19.37 -10.24 -9.85
N HIS A 68 -20.69 -10.45 -10.06
CA HIS A 68 -21.75 -9.95 -9.16
C HIS A 68 -21.66 -8.42 -8.87
N ALA A 69 -21.45 -7.59 -9.91
CA ALA A 69 -21.33 -6.13 -9.77
C ALA A 69 -22.48 -5.47 -8.98
N TYR A 70 -23.65 -6.11 -8.88
CA TYR A 70 -24.82 -5.62 -8.12
C TYR A 70 -24.55 -5.51 -6.60
N ARG A 71 -23.53 -6.23 -6.06
CA ARG A 71 -23.14 -6.15 -4.65
C ARG A 71 -22.35 -4.89 -4.32
N LEU A 72 -21.78 -4.27 -5.33
CA LEU A 72 -20.88 -3.12 -5.20
C LEU A 72 -21.64 -1.79 -5.25
N GLN A 73 -21.50 -1.00 -4.22
CA GLN A 73 -21.98 0.37 -4.20
C GLN A 73 -20.84 1.30 -4.66
N LEU A 74 -20.95 1.83 -5.87
CA LEU A 74 -19.96 2.78 -6.41
C LEU A 74 -19.98 4.08 -5.64
N ILE A 75 -18.81 4.52 -5.15
CA ILE A 75 -18.60 5.80 -4.47
C ILE A 75 -17.80 6.77 -5.35
N ASP A 76 -16.72 6.28 -5.98
CA ASP A 76 -15.87 7.06 -6.88
C ASP A 76 -15.40 6.17 -8.02
N PRO A 77 -15.70 6.47 -9.27
CA PRO A 77 -15.33 5.58 -10.40
C PRO A 77 -13.81 5.51 -10.65
N CYS A 78 -13.04 6.47 -10.14
CA CYS A 78 -11.61 6.55 -10.43
C CYS A 78 -10.83 7.15 -9.26
N ARG A 79 -10.44 6.30 -8.32
CA ARG A 79 -9.73 6.72 -7.11
C ARG A 79 -8.31 6.18 -7.10
N THR A 80 -7.34 7.06 -6.85
CA THR A 80 -5.95 6.69 -6.56
C THR A 80 -5.68 6.80 -5.07
N VAL A 81 -5.01 5.81 -4.51
CA VAL A 81 -4.56 5.76 -3.11
C VAL A 81 -3.11 5.28 -3.05
N THR A 82 -2.45 5.50 -1.91
CA THR A 82 -1.11 4.95 -1.63
C THR A 82 -1.11 4.18 -0.32
N GLY A 83 -0.19 3.23 -0.18
CA GLY A 83 -0.05 2.39 1.00
C GLY A 83 0.90 1.23 0.80
N VAL A 84 0.95 0.32 1.77
CA VAL A 84 1.83 -0.86 1.76
C VAL A 84 1.02 -2.13 1.58
N ILE A 85 1.39 -2.99 0.63
CA ILE A 85 0.76 -4.31 0.43
C ILE A 85 1.06 -5.19 1.65
N THR A 86 0.01 -5.71 2.30
CA THR A 86 0.13 -6.56 3.49
C THR A 86 -0.22 -8.02 3.23
N SER A 87 -1.03 -8.30 2.20
CA SER A 87 -1.45 -9.65 1.83
C SER A 87 -1.80 -9.73 0.34
N ILE A 88 -1.58 -10.90 -0.26
CA ILE A 88 -2.04 -11.23 -1.62
C ILE A 88 -2.61 -12.65 -1.58
N ARG A 89 -3.85 -12.82 -2.04
CA ARG A 89 -4.55 -14.10 -2.10
C ARG A 89 -5.23 -14.24 -3.48
N SER A 90 -5.22 -15.42 -4.07
CA SER A 90 -6.01 -15.73 -5.27
C SER A 90 -7.38 -16.24 -4.87
N GLU A 91 -8.43 -15.83 -5.59
CA GLU A 91 -9.82 -16.21 -5.34
C GLU A 91 -10.34 -17.15 -6.45
N ALA A 92 -11.41 -17.87 -6.15
CA ALA A 92 -11.97 -18.87 -7.08
C ALA A 92 -12.61 -18.26 -8.33
N ASP A 93 -13.02 -17.00 -8.27
CA ASP A 93 -13.59 -16.23 -9.38
C ASP A 93 -12.54 -15.67 -10.37
N GLY A 94 -11.25 -15.89 -10.09
CA GLY A 94 -10.15 -15.46 -10.96
C GLY A 94 -9.49 -14.16 -10.55
N ASP A 95 -9.97 -13.53 -9.49
CA ASP A 95 -9.48 -12.26 -8.98
C ASP A 95 -8.34 -12.47 -7.95
N TYR A 96 -7.52 -11.46 -7.75
CA TYR A 96 -6.67 -11.38 -6.57
C TYR A 96 -7.33 -10.50 -5.52
N HIS A 97 -7.33 -10.96 -4.29
CA HIS A 97 -7.67 -10.19 -3.11
C HIS A 97 -6.38 -9.69 -2.47
N VAL A 98 -6.09 -8.41 -2.66
CA VAL A 98 -4.87 -7.77 -2.15
C VAL A 98 -5.25 -6.82 -1.03
N ARG A 99 -4.61 -6.94 0.15
CA ARG A 99 -4.82 -5.98 1.23
C ARG A 99 -3.76 -4.90 1.18
N LEU A 100 -4.21 -3.65 1.33
CA LEU A 100 -3.38 -2.45 1.33
C LEU A 100 -3.55 -1.69 2.65
N MET A 101 -2.52 -1.65 3.46
CA MET A 101 -2.44 -0.73 4.59
C MET A 101 -2.27 0.69 4.06
N LEU A 102 -3.34 1.46 4.11
CA LEU A 102 -3.38 2.81 3.53
C LEU A 102 -2.44 3.77 4.26
N ASP A 103 -1.88 4.71 3.50
CA ASP A 103 -1.24 5.88 4.09
C ASP A 103 -2.26 6.72 4.89
N PRO A 104 -1.84 7.43 5.94
CA PRO A 104 -2.73 8.12 6.88
C PRO A 104 -3.73 9.09 6.23
N GLN A 105 -3.39 9.73 5.11
CA GLN A 105 -4.27 10.66 4.40
C GLN A 105 -5.51 9.98 3.79
N PHE A 106 -5.47 8.66 3.60
CA PHE A 106 -6.58 7.86 3.06
C PHE A 106 -7.36 7.08 4.11
N ALA A 107 -6.97 7.16 5.39
CA ALA A 107 -7.58 6.36 6.47
C ALA A 107 -9.10 6.54 6.59
N SER A 108 -9.63 7.72 6.23
CA SER A 108 -11.07 8.00 6.23
C SER A 108 -11.89 7.21 5.20
N MET A 109 -11.23 6.55 4.25
CA MET A 109 -11.89 5.68 3.26
C MET A 109 -12.32 4.34 3.87
N LEU A 110 -11.65 3.89 4.92
CA LEU A 110 -11.93 2.60 5.56
C LEU A 110 -13.29 2.62 6.28
N ARG A 111 -13.91 1.46 6.32
CA ARG A 111 -15.18 1.21 7.01
C ARG A 111 -14.97 0.27 8.19
N PRO A 112 -15.91 0.20 9.15
CA PRO A 112 -15.81 -0.74 10.27
C PRO A 112 -15.60 -2.19 9.80
N ALA A 113 -16.19 -2.58 8.67
CA ALA A 113 -16.03 -3.90 8.08
C ALA A 113 -14.58 -4.19 7.63
N ASN A 114 -13.82 -3.19 7.15
CA ASN A 114 -12.40 -3.36 6.88
C ASN A 114 -11.63 -3.70 8.18
N THR A 115 -11.95 -3.06 9.30
CA THR A 115 -11.31 -3.36 10.58
C THR A 115 -11.61 -4.78 11.05
N SER A 116 -12.86 -5.23 10.94
CA SER A 116 -13.28 -6.55 11.43
C SER A 116 -12.91 -7.70 10.49
N GLY A 117 -12.95 -7.49 9.17
CA GLY A 117 -12.72 -8.53 8.15
C GLY A 117 -11.34 -8.48 7.52
N GLU A 118 -10.80 -7.27 7.30
CA GLU A 118 -9.58 -7.05 6.52
C GLU A 118 -8.43 -6.46 7.34
N HIS A 119 -8.45 -6.63 8.66
CA HIS A 119 -7.39 -6.16 9.58
C HIS A 119 -7.15 -4.64 9.58
N GLY A 120 -8.10 -3.85 9.08
CA GLY A 120 -7.98 -2.41 8.93
C GLY A 120 -7.37 -1.97 7.60
N ASP A 121 -7.19 -2.89 6.66
CA ASP A 121 -6.65 -2.61 5.32
C ASP A 121 -7.77 -2.33 4.31
N LEU A 122 -7.45 -1.58 3.25
CA LEU A 122 -8.28 -1.47 2.05
C LEU A 122 -8.09 -2.73 1.20
N VAL A 123 -9.17 -3.21 0.60
CA VAL A 123 -9.09 -4.31 -0.37
C VAL A 123 -8.84 -3.75 -1.78
N LEU A 124 -7.95 -4.39 -2.54
CA LEU A 124 -7.74 -4.14 -3.95
C LEU A 124 -8.09 -5.42 -4.71
N GLU A 125 -8.97 -5.30 -5.71
CA GLU A 125 -9.45 -6.43 -6.51
C GLU A 125 -9.01 -6.26 -7.99
N PRO A 126 -7.79 -6.69 -8.35
CA PRO A 126 -7.42 -6.89 -9.75
C PRO A 126 -8.17 -8.12 -10.27
N ILE A 127 -9.15 -7.87 -11.14
CA ILE A 127 -10.11 -8.87 -11.60
C ILE A 127 -9.58 -9.72 -12.74
N CYS A 128 -10.01 -10.99 -12.81
CA CYS A 128 -9.71 -11.93 -13.93
C CYS A 128 -8.20 -12.14 -14.19
N GLN A 129 -7.40 -12.21 -13.14
CA GLN A 129 -5.93 -12.27 -13.24
C GLN A 129 -5.37 -13.69 -13.33
N HIS A 130 -6.19 -14.70 -13.03
CA HIS A 130 -5.81 -16.11 -13.13
C HIS A 130 -7.01 -16.98 -13.55
N ALA A 131 -6.80 -18.30 -13.64
CA ALA A 131 -7.85 -19.22 -14.06
C ALA A 131 -9.03 -19.24 -13.09
N VAL A 132 -10.23 -18.98 -13.61
CA VAL A 132 -11.49 -19.07 -12.86
C VAL A 132 -11.81 -20.53 -12.57
N THR A 133 -12.05 -20.88 -11.31
CA THR A 133 -12.49 -22.21 -10.88
C THR A 133 -13.95 -22.24 -10.42
N GLN A 134 -14.53 -21.08 -10.18
CA GLN A 134 -15.93 -20.90 -9.81
C GLN A 134 -16.79 -20.78 -11.08
N ALA A 135 -17.71 -21.72 -11.28
CA ALA A 135 -18.41 -21.87 -12.56
C ALA A 135 -19.24 -20.65 -13.01
N ASP A 136 -19.90 -19.97 -12.06
CA ASP A 136 -20.74 -18.80 -12.32
C ASP A 136 -19.96 -17.47 -12.47
N ALA A 137 -18.66 -17.48 -12.16
CA ALA A 137 -17.73 -16.37 -12.40
C ALA A 137 -17.01 -16.46 -13.74
N MET A 138 -17.18 -17.54 -14.50
CA MET A 138 -16.47 -17.72 -15.78
C MET A 138 -16.88 -16.69 -16.85
N ALA A 139 -18.14 -16.30 -16.89
CA ALA A 139 -18.66 -15.42 -17.93
C ALA A 139 -18.07 -13.98 -17.85
N PRO A 140 -17.97 -13.33 -16.72
CA PRO A 140 -17.30 -12.03 -16.56
C PRO A 140 -15.86 -12.03 -17.08
N CYS A 141 -15.10 -13.10 -16.85
CA CYS A 141 -13.70 -13.21 -17.25
C CYS A 141 -13.50 -13.76 -18.68
N ALA A 142 -14.57 -14.00 -19.43
CA ALA A 142 -14.46 -14.51 -20.78
C ALA A 142 -13.72 -13.51 -21.71
N GLY A 143 -12.75 -14.02 -22.49
CA GLY A 143 -11.92 -13.21 -23.39
C GLY A 143 -10.61 -12.74 -22.78
N GLY A 144 -10.41 -12.90 -21.47
CA GLY A 144 -9.22 -12.49 -20.76
C GLY A 144 -9.09 -10.97 -20.58
N LEU A 145 -8.38 -10.55 -19.57
CA LEU A 145 -8.00 -9.15 -19.35
C LEU A 145 -6.48 -9.01 -19.34
N PRO A 146 -5.95 -7.79 -19.59
CA PRO A 146 -4.53 -7.54 -19.37
C PRO A 146 -4.13 -7.86 -17.92
N LEU A 147 -3.00 -8.54 -17.75
CA LEU A 147 -2.49 -8.85 -16.42
C LEU A 147 -1.96 -7.59 -15.76
N ILE A 148 -2.32 -7.41 -14.51
CA ILE A 148 -1.81 -6.34 -13.64
C ILE A 148 -0.70 -6.93 -12.77
N PRO A 149 0.58 -6.58 -13.00
CA PRO A 149 1.68 -7.11 -12.19
C PRO A 149 1.59 -6.54 -10.78
N ILE A 150 1.26 -7.41 -9.80
CA ILE A 150 1.14 -7.02 -8.41
C ILE A 150 2.53 -7.05 -7.74
N PRO A 151 3.01 -5.92 -7.18
CA PRO A 151 4.27 -5.89 -6.44
C PRO A 151 4.23 -6.80 -5.19
N PRO A 152 5.39 -7.27 -4.70
CA PRO A 152 5.44 -8.15 -3.53
C PRO A 152 4.87 -7.52 -2.25
N ILE A 153 4.46 -8.37 -1.29
CA ILE A 153 4.08 -7.94 0.06
C ILE A 153 5.22 -7.12 0.68
N GLY A 154 4.87 -6.04 1.38
CA GLY A 154 5.80 -5.08 1.97
C GLY A 154 6.19 -3.93 1.03
N THR A 155 5.79 -3.96 -0.25
CA THR A 155 6.05 -2.86 -1.18
C THR A 155 5.08 -1.71 -0.92
N HIS A 156 5.59 -0.48 -0.84
CA HIS A 156 4.78 0.73 -0.90
C HIS A 156 4.37 1.00 -2.34
N VAL A 157 3.09 1.23 -2.57
CA VAL A 157 2.52 1.34 -3.92
C VAL A 157 1.58 2.53 -4.05
N SER A 158 1.36 2.95 -5.30
CA SER A 158 0.20 3.74 -5.75
C SER A 158 -0.74 2.81 -6.50
N ALA A 159 -2.03 2.79 -6.13
CA ALA A 159 -3.05 1.94 -6.71
C ALA A 159 -4.25 2.77 -7.15
N THR A 160 -4.79 2.50 -8.35
CA THR A 160 -5.94 3.21 -8.93
C THR A 160 -7.01 2.21 -9.31
N GLY A 161 -8.24 2.49 -8.89
CA GLY A 161 -9.40 1.64 -9.17
C GLY A 161 -10.72 2.34 -8.88
N SER A 162 -11.83 1.63 -9.07
CA SER A 162 -13.14 2.11 -8.65
C SER A 162 -13.31 1.91 -7.15
N TYR A 163 -13.49 3.01 -6.43
CA TYR A 163 -13.77 2.96 -4.99
C TYR A 163 -15.22 2.60 -4.73
N VAL A 164 -15.44 1.46 -4.10
CA VAL A 164 -16.76 0.88 -3.86
C VAL A 164 -16.90 0.41 -2.40
N LEU A 165 -18.14 0.13 -2.00
CA LEU A 165 -18.46 -0.64 -0.78
C LEU A 165 -19.06 -1.99 -1.20
N ASP A 166 -18.50 -3.10 -0.71
CA ASP A 166 -19.05 -4.43 -0.95
C ASP A 166 -20.13 -4.78 0.09
N ASN A 167 -21.37 -4.72 -0.34
CA ASN A 167 -22.53 -4.99 0.53
C ASN A 167 -22.68 -6.46 0.93
N GLN A 168 -22.09 -7.40 0.21
CA GLN A 168 -22.08 -8.82 0.59
C GLN A 168 -21.06 -9.12 1.70
N HIS A 169 -20.04 -8.26 1.85
CA HIS A 169 -19.02 -8.39 2.88
C HIS A 169 -19.15 -7.33 3.99
N GLY A 170 -20.39 -6.97 4.34
CA GLY A 170 -20.68 -6.03 5.43
C GLY A 170 -20.37 -4.57 5.10
N GLY A 171 -20.18 -4.24 3.83
CA GLY A 171 -19.88 -2.87 3.36
C GLY A 171 -18.43 -2.46 3.58
N TRP A 172 -17.47 -3.38 3.52
CA TRP A 172 -16.07 -2.97 3.52
C TRP A 172 -15.75 -2.13 2.29
N ALA A 173 -14.75 -1.29 2.39
CA ALA A 173 -14.27 -0.45 1.31
C ALA A 173 -13.23 -1.19 0.48
N GLU A 174 -13.27 -1.03 -0.83
CA GLU A 174 -12.32 -1.62 -1.76
C GLU A 174 -12.11 -0.78 -3.02
N LEU A 175 -11.01 -1.02 -3.75
CA LEU A 175 -10.85 -0.62 -5.14
C LEU A 175 -11.19 -1.83 -6.02
N HIS A 176 -12.40 -1.85 -6.59
CA HIS A 176 -12.93 -2.95 -7.39
C HIS A 176 -13.73 -2.42 -8.60
N PRO A 177 -13.26 -2.65 -9.83
CA PRO A 177 -11.99 -3.25 -10.18
C PRO A 177 -10.78 -2.35 -9.89
N LEU A 178 -9.63 -2.98 -9.66
CA LEU A 178 -8.34 -2.32 -9.73
C LEU A 178 -7.94 -2.15 -11.19
N PHE A 179 -7.51 -0.94 -11.60
CA PHE A 179 -7.08 -0.68 -12.98
C PHE A 179 -5.57 -0.68 -13.12
N GLU A 180 -4.85 -0.15 -12.12
CA GLU A 180 -3.39 -0.11 -12.15
C GLU A 180 -2.79 -0.09 -10.73
N ILE A 181 -1.55 -0.57 -10.61
CA ILE A 181 -0.76 -0.52 -9.39
C ILE A 181 0.72 -0.37 -9.74
N HIS A 182 1.42 0.53 -9.06
CA HIS A 182 2.83 0.83 -9.30
C HIS A 182 3.58 0.89 -7.97
N ALA A 183 4.80 0.36 -7.93
CA ALA A 183 5.71 0.57 -6.81
C ALA A 183 6.09 2.05 -6.73
N GLY A 184 6.00 2.65 -5.53
CA GLY A 184 6.34 4.04 -5.23
C GLY A 184 7.80 4.23 -4.87
#